data_7646440563d06f28410ba60b9418f93c
#
_entry.id   7646440563d06f28410ba60b9418f93c
#
_cell.length_a   1.000
_cell.length_b   1.000
_cell.length_c   1.000
_cell.angle_alpha   90.00
_cell.angle_beta   90.00
_cell.angle_gamma   90.00
#
_symmetry.space_group_name_H-M   'P 1'
#
loop_
_entity.id
_entity.type
_entity.pdbx_description
1 polymer ?
#
loop_
_entity_poly.entity_id
_entity_poly.type
_entity_poly.pdbx_seq_one_letter_code
_entity_poly.pdbx_strand_id
1 'polypeptide(L)'
;MLTFETILPYLLMKLTLVFELISFLSSHMIDSRNFTSLHEGIFQRCVYPVSQDPYTFKCLWWSADTFNTDRTPLQLVTVLAFISMFLIGLTLLFGVVSGYLTELRGTNYKPSMSIALIANAIILLIILIVYSFVYAGDTKVIPGVSTTLVFSWSYYTLFGALATNILALVFLMYNPLRGFK
;
A
#
# COMPACT_ATOMS: atom_id res chain seq x y z
N MET A 1 18.35 21.55 18.31
CA MET A 1 16.96 21.95 18.05
C MET A 1 16.51 21.25 16.77
N LEU A 2 15.57 20.29 16.85
CA LEU A 2 14.99 19.61 15.68
C LEU A 2 14.21 20.67 14.90
N THR A 3 14.64 20.99 13.69
CA THR A 3 13.93 21.92 12.82
C THR A 3 12.77 21.17 12.13
N PHE A 4 11.70 21.88 11.80
CA PHE A 4 10.56 21.32 11.07
C PHE A 4 10.99 20.58 9.79
N GLU A 5 12.00 21.11 9.12
CA GLU A 5 12.58 20.52 7.90
C GLU A 5 13.19 19.12 8.10
N THR A 6 13.73 18.84 9.30
CA THR A 6 14.29 17.52 9.61
C THR A 6 13.22 16.51 10.02
N ILE A 7 12.11 16.96 10.57
CA ILE A 7 11.01 16.11 11.04
C ILE A 7 10.07 15.73 9.89
N LEU A 8 9.87 16.64 8.93
CA LEU A 8 8.88 16.50 7.87
C LEU A 8 9.04 15.20 7.02
N PRO A 9 10.23 14.80 6.56
CA PRO A 9 10.40 13.54 5.83
C PRO A 9 9.94 12.33 6.64
N TYR A 10 10.22 12.30 7.94
CA TYR A 10 9.80 11.19 8.81
C TYR A 10 8.29 11.15 9.03
N LEU A 11 7.64 12.31 9.14
CA LEU A 11 6.18 12.39 9.21
C LEU A 11 5.54 11.89 7.92
N LEU A 12 6.10 12.26 6.77
CA LEU A 12 5.63 11.78 5.46
C LEU A 12 5.82 10.28 5.30
N MET A 13 6.96 9.71 5.72
CA MET A 13 7.16 8.25 5.73
C MET A 13 6.18 7.52 6.65
N LYS A 14 5.88 8.07 7.83
CA LYS A 14 4.83 7.50 8.71
C LYS A 14 3.47 7.54 8.04
N LEU A 15 3.14 8.64 7.37
CA LEU A 15 1.88 8.79 6.66
C LEU A 15 1.79 7.81 5.47
N THR A 16 2.89 7.59 4.75
CA THR A 16 3.00 6.55 3.72
C THR A 16 2.67 5.18 4.29
N LEU A 17 3.30 4.80 5.40
CA LEU A 17 3.04 3.50 6.05
C LEU A 17 1.57 3.37 6.48
N VAL A 18 0.97 4.42 7.02
CA VAL A 18 -0.46 4.41 7.42
C VAL A 18 -1.35 4.22 6.19
N PHE A 19 -1.09 4.92 5.10
CA PHE A 19 -1.86 4.75 3.87
C PHE A 19 -1.69 3.36 3.25
N GLU A 20 -0.47 2.79 3.27
CA GLU A 20 -0.23 1.42 2.83
C GLU A 20 -1.00 0.41 3.68
N LEU A 21 -0.94 0.53 5.00
CA LEU A 21 -1.68 -0.35 5.92
C LEU A 21 -3.19 -0.26 5.68
N ILE A 22 -3.73 0.94 5.58
CA ILE A 22 -5.16 1.15 5.32
C ILE A 22 -5.53 0.54 3.96
N SER A 23 -4.74 0.78 2.92
CA SER A 23 -5.02 0.29 1.58
C SER A 23 -4.93 -1.23 1.49
N PHE A 24 -3.87 -1.82 2.03
CA PHE A 24 -3.59 -3.25 1.87
C PHE A 24 -4.45 -4.13 2.78
N LEU A 25 -4.74 -3.67 4.00
CA LEU A 25 -5.58 -4.44 4.94
C LEU A 25 -7.08 -4.29 4.66
N SER A 26 -7.47 -3.29 3.88
CA SER A 26 -8.87 -3.11 3.51
C SER A 26 -9.31 -4.13 2.47
N SER A 27 -10.56 -4.58 2.59
CA SER A 27 -11.25 -5.36 1.55
C SER A 27 -11.84 -4.49 0.42
N HIS A 28 -11.71 -3.16 0.49
CA HIS A 28 -12.36 -2.20 -0.39
C HIS A 28 -11.43 -1.60 -1.46
N MET A 29 -10.59 -2.40 -2.10
CA MET A 29 -9.84 -1.95 -3.29
C MET A 29 -10.75 -1.86 -4.50
N ILE A 30 -11.69 -2.81 -4.60
CA ILE A 30 -12.67 -2.90 -5.68
C ILE A 30 -14.02 -3.25 -5.07
N ASP A 31 -15.05 -2.56 -5.51
CA ASP A 31 -16.43 -2.78 -5.12
C ASP A 31 -17.29 -3.08 -6.35
N SER A 32 -18.36 -3.84 -6.18
CA SER A 32 -19.34 -4.05 -7.23
C SER A 32 -20.25 -2.82 -7.34
N ARG A 33 -20.46 -2.33 -8.56
CA ARG A 33 -21.21 -1.08 -8.81
C ARG A 33 -22.68 -1.15 -8.44
N ASN A 34 -23.30 -2.31 -8.59
CA ASN A 34 -24.75 -2.50 -8.43
C ASN A 34 -25.16 -3.25 -7.17
N PHE A 35 -24.19 -3.85 -6.46
CA PHE A 35 -24.45 -4.66 -5.28
C PHE A 35 -23.32 -4.45 -4.28
N THR A 36 -23.68 -4.14 -3.06
CA THR A 36 -22.76 -4.11 -1.90
C THR A 36 -22.26 -5.52 -1.52
N SER A 37 -22.42 -6.49 -2.43
CA SER A 37 -22.20 -7.90 -2.14
C SER A 37 -20.79 -8.42 -2.42
N LEU A 38 -19.96 -7.66 -3.10
CA LEU A 38 -18.59 -8.06 -3.41
C LEU A 38 -17.62 -6.93 -3.13
N HIS A 39 -16.66 -7.18 -2.22
CA HIS A 39 -15.54 -6.31 -1.94
C HIS A 39 -14.26 -7.12 -2.10
N GLU A 40 -13.33 -6.65 -2.91
CA GLU A 40 -12.03 -7.28 -3.10
C GLU A 40 -10.90 -6.34 -2.67
N GLY A 41 -10.06 -6.82 -1.76
CA GLY A 41 -8.81 -6.20 -1.36
C GLY A 41 -7.59 -6.99 -1.85
N ILE A 42 -6.40 -6.52 -1.52
CA ILE A 42 -5.15 -7.21 -1.88
C ILE A 42 -5.02 -8.54 -1.14
N PHE A 43 -5.43 -8.61 0.12
CA PHE A 43 -5.27 -9.79 0.96
C PHE A 43 -6.55 -10.59 1.17
N GLN A 44 -7.71 -10.01 0.93
CA GLN A 44 -8.98 -10.64 1.26
C GLN A 44 -10.07 -10.32 0.23
N ARG A 45 -10.97 -11.26 0.08
CA ARG A 45 -12.20 -11.10 -0.70
C ARG A 45 -13.39 -11.33 0.20
N CYS A 46 -14.33 -10.40 0.19
CA CYS A 46 -15.53 -10.47 0.98
C CYS A 46 -16.75 -10.58 0.06
N VAL A 47 -17.60 -11.60 0.28
CA VAL A 47 -18.79 -11.87 -0.52
C VAL A 47 -20.00 -12.04 0.41
N TYR A 48 -21.13 -11.42 0.07
CA TYR A 48 -22.42 -11.73 0.65
C TYR A 48 -23.03 -12.93 -0.09
N PRO A 49 -23.34 -14.03 0.56
CA PRO A 49 -24.03 -15.14 -0.07
C PRO A 49 -25.47 -14.73 -0.44
N VAL A 50 -25.81 -14.85 -1.73
CA VAL A 50 -27.12 -14.44 -2.29
C VAL A 50 -28.30 -15.28 -1.77
N SER A 51 -28.05 -16.41 -1.12
CA SER A 51 -29.06 -17.41 -0.80
C SER A 51 -29.25 -17.72 0.68
N GLN A 52 -28.47 -17.18 1.58
CA GLN A 52 -28.56 -17.45 3.01
C GLN A 52 -28.35 -16.16 3.80
N ASP A 53 -29.32 -15.83 4.63
CA ASP A 53 -29.32 -14.77 5.62
C ASP A 53 -28.50 -13.49 5.22
N PRO A 54 -29.15 -12.37 4.89
CA PRO A 54 -28.49 -11.16 4.37
C PRO A 54 -27.46 -10.54 5.32
N TYR A 55 -27.25 -11.13 6.49
CA TYR A 55 -26.34 -10.62 7.52
C TYR A 55 -25.04 -11.44 7.65
N THR A 56 -24.85 -12.53 6.91
CA THR A 56 -23.61 -13.32 7.00
C THR A 56 -22.62 -12.89 5.93
N PHE A 57 -21.78 -11.92 6.29
CA PHE A 57 -20.64 -11.49 5.53
C PHE A 57 -19.49 -12.48 5.68
N LYS A 58 -19.04 -13.08 4.58
CA LYS A 58 -17.88 -14.00 4.60
C LYS A 58 -16.69 -13.37 3.90
N CYS A 59 -15.66 -13.06 4.67
CA CYS A 59 -14.35 -12.66 4.14
C CYS A 59 -13.42 -13.86 4.12
N LEU A 60 -12.81 -14.11 2.96
CA LEU A 60 -11.84 -15.18 2.77
C LEU A 60 -10.50 -14.55 2.40
N TRP A 61 -9.46 -15.00 3.11
CA TRP A 61 -8.09 -14.66 2.77
C TRP A 61 -7.69 -15.37 1.47
N TRP A 62 -6.86 -14.73 0.67
CA TRP A 62 -6.44 -15.25 -0.63
C TRP A 62 -5.67 -16.59 -0.57
N SER A 63 -5.23 -17.03 0.60
CA SER A 63 -4.60 -18.35 0.81
C SER A 63 -5.61 -19.51 0.82
N ALA A 64 -6.92 -19.25 0.85
CA ALA A 64 -7.92 -20.31 0.82
C ALA A 64 -8.13 -20.79 -0.62
N ASP A 65 -7.88 -22.08 -0.88
CA ASP A 65 -7.97 -22.76 -2.19
C ASP A 65 -9.32 -22.73 -2.90
N THR A 66 -10.29 -22.01 -2.36
CA THR A 66 -11.68 -22.01 -2.84
C THR A 66 -11.94 -21.18 -4.09
N PHE A 67 -10.95 -20.46 -4.60
CA PHE A 67 -11.13 -19.59 -5.78
C PHE A 67 -10.22 -20.02 -6.94
N ASN A 68 -10.71 -20.96 -7.72
CA ASN A 68 -10.01 -21.55 -8.88
C ASN A 68 -10.06 -20.59 -10.10
N THR A 69 -9.29 -19.52 -10.08
CA THR A 69 -9.09 -18.64 -11.23
C THR A 69 -7.61 -18.30 -11.36
N ASP A 70 -7.11 -18.06 -12.57
CA ASP A 70 -5.73 -17.66 -12.87
C ASP A 70 -5.36 -16.36 -12.11
N ARG A 71 -4.69 -16.53 -10.97
CA ARG A 71 -4.45 -15.46 -9.98
C ARG A 71 -3.02 -15.00 -9.88
N THR A 72 -2.19 -15.42 -10.80
CA THR A 72 -0.76 -15.07 -10.83
C THR A 72 -0.52 -13.56 -10.64
N PRO A 73 -1.28 -12.65 -11.29
CA PRO A 73 -1.08 -11.21 -11.08
C PRO A 73 -1.39 -10.74 -9.65
N LEU A 74 -2.43 -11.31 -9.01
CA LEU A 74 -2.81 -10.95 -7.65
C LEU A 74 -1.83 -11.47 -6.61
N GLN A 75 -1.29 -12.67 -6.82
CA GLN A 75 -0.23 -13.19 -5.96
C GLN A 75 1.02 -12.31 -6.02
N LEU A 76 1.40 -11.85 -7.22
CA LEU A 76 2.49 -10.91 -7.40
C LEU A 76 2.24 -9.61 -6.62
N VAL A 77 1.05 -9.02 -6.76
CA VAL A 77 0.66 -7.80 -6.04
C VAL A 77 0.71 -8.01 -4.53
N THR A 78 0.26 -9.16 -4.02
CA THR A 78 0.32 -9.50 -2.60
C THR A 78 1.75 -9.54 -2.08
N VAL A 79 2.66 -10.20 -2.80
CA VAL A 79 4.09 -10.26 -2.44
C VAL A 79 4.70 -8.86 -2.49
N LEU A 80 4.42 -8.08 -3.52
CA LEU A 80 4.91 -6.69 -3.65
C LEU A 80 4.40 -5.79 -2.52
N ALA A 81 3.15 -5.97 -2.08
CA ALA A 81 2.59 -5.23 -0.95
C ALA A 81 3.32 -5.53 0.36
N PHE A 82 3.66 -6.79 0.63
CA PHE A 82 4.49 -7.15 1.80
C PHE A 82 5.89 -6.54 1.71
N ILE A 83 6.52 -6.58 0.54
CA ILE A 83 7.86 -5.99 0.33
C ILE A 83 7.79 -4.48 0.55
N SER A 84 6.76 -3.79 0.04
CA SER A 84 6.54 -2.35 0.22
C SER A 84 6.45 -1.99 1.71
N MET A 85 5.56 -2.64 2.45
CA MET A 85 5.42 -2.42 3.90
C MET A 85 6.71 -2.67 4.67
N PHE A 86 7.46 -3.70 4.29
CA PHE A 86 8.75 -4.01 4.91
C PHE A 86 9.79 -2.92 4.61
N LEU A 87 9.87 -2.44 3.36
CA LEU A 87 10.81 -1.39 2.96
C LEU A 87 10.53 -0.07 3.68
N ILE A 88 9.28 0.38 3.74
CA ILE A 88 8.95 1.63 4.43
C ILE A 88 9.15 1.50 5.94
N GLY A 89 8.83 0.34 6.53
CA GLY A 89 9.09 0.04 7.94
C GLY A 89 10.58 0.06 8.27
N LEU A 90 11.42 -0.59 7.46
CA LEU A 90 12.87 -0.53 7.58
C LEU A 90 13.42 0.89 7.43
N THR A 91 12.91 1.65 6.46
CA THR A 91 13.34 3.03 6.22
C THR A 91 13.06 3.91 7.44
N LEU A 92 11.90 3.74 8.07
CA LEU A 92 11.55 4.41 9.32
C LEU A 92 12.46 4.00 10.47
N LEU A 93 12.73 2.70 10.61
CA LEU A 93 13.65 2.18 11.63
C LEU A 93 15.06 2.75 11.46
N PHE A 94 15.59 2.70 10.23
CA PHE A 94 16.90 3.31 9.92
C PHE A 94 16.90 4.82 10.18
N GLY A 95 15.81 5.51 9.90
CA GLY A 95 15.66 6.94 10.21
C GLY A 95 15.80 7.23 11.71
N VAL A 96 15.12 6.45 12.54
CA VAL A 96 15.20 6.59 14.00
C VAL A 96 16.61 6.25 14.49
N VAL A 97 17.15 5.10 14.07
CA VAL A 97 18.49 4.64 14.48
C VAL A 97 19.57 5.61 13.99
N SER A 98 19.46 6.16 12.77
CA SER A 98 20.42 7.11 12.23
C SER A 98 20.44 8.43 13.01
N GLY A 99 19.29 8.88 13.51
CA GLY A 99 19.22 10.05 14.38
C GLY A 99 20.08 9.88 15.63
N TYR A 100 20.06 8.69 16.24
CA TYR A 100 20.92 8.39 17.39
C TYR A 100 22.38 8.15 17.03
N LEU A 101 22.66 7.46 15.91
CA LEU A 101 24.02 7.08 15.52
C LEU A 101 24.81 8.20 14.84
N THR A 102 24.13 9.17 14.20
CA THR A 102 24.81 10.34 13.60
C THR A 102 25.43 11.22 14.69
N GLU A 103 24.80 11.31 15.85
CA GLU A 103 25.40 11.97 17.02
C GLU A 103 26.67 11.25 17.53
N LEU A 104 26.74 9.92 17.37
CA LEU A 104 27.82 9.09 17.91
C LEU A 104 28.95 8.81 16.92
N ARG A 105 28.67 8.71 15.60
CA ARG A 105 29.63 8.22 14.59
C ARG A 105 29.71 9.04 13.30
N GLY A 106 28.91 10.08 13.10
CA GLY A 106 28.91 10.90 11.88
C GLY A 106 28.54 10.15 10.59
N THR A 107 27.93 8.97 10.68
CA THR A 107 27.56 8.16 9.52
C THR A 107 26.31 8.73 8.82
N ASN A 108 26.40 8.91 7.50
CA ASN A 108 25.29 9.46 6.70
C ASN A 108 24.46 8.33 6.09
N TYR A 109 23.27 8.09 6.65
CA TYR A 109 22.32 7.07 6.16
C TYR A 109 21.35 7.59 5.09
N LYS A 110 21.43 8.86 4.74
CA LYS A 110 20.55 9.52 3.76
C LYS A 110 20.50 8.81 2.40
N PRO A 111 21.63 8.37 1.80
CA PRO A 111 21.59 7.66 0.52
C PRO A 111 20.82 6.34 0.60
N SER A 112 21.02 5.56 1.67
CA SER A 112 20.32 4.29 1.85
C SER A 112 18.81 4.46 2.01
N MET A 113 18.37 5.47 2.76
CA MET A 113 16.95 5.80 2.92
C MET A 113 16.35 6.29 1.58
N SER A 114 17.08 7.08 0.81
CA SER A 114 16.63 7.54 -0.51
C SER A 114 16.44 6.37 -1.48
N ILE A 115 17.39 5.44 -1.51
CA ILE A 115 17.28 4.23 -2.34
C ILE A 115 16.07 3.40 -1.95
N ALA A 116 15.83 3.21 -0.65
CA ALA A 116 14.68 2.45 -0.16
C ALA A 116 13.35 3.14 -0.52
N LEU A 117 13.26 4.48 -0.42
CA LEU A 117 12.06 5.23 -0.82
C LEU A 117 11.82 5.17 -2.33
N ILE A 118 12.88 5.20 -3.15
CA ILE A 118 12.77 5.03 -4.61
C ILE A 118 12.25 3.62 -4.92
N ALA A 119 12.82 2.59 -4.32
CA ALA A 119 12.37 1.22 -4.49
C ALA A 119 10.90 1.06 -4.08
N ASN A 120 10.51 1.63 -2.95
CA ASN A 120 9.12 1.61 -2.48
C ASN A 120 8.18 2.32 -3.47
N ALA A 121 8.55 3.49 -4.00
CA ALA A 121 7.76 4.21 -5.00
C ALA A 121 7.55 3.37 -6.27
N ILE A 122 8.59 2.69 -6.75
CA ILE A 122 8.50 1.81 -7.92
C ILE A 122 7.55 0.65 -7.64
N ILE A 123 7.64 0.01 -6.47
CA ILE A 123 6.77 -1.10 -6.09
C ILE A 123 5.31 -0.63 -6.00
N LEU A 124 5.03 0.48 -5.34
CA LEU A 124 3.68 1.05 -5.27
C LEU A 124 3.10 1.36 -6.65
N LEU A 125 3.93 1.92 -7.55
CA LEU A 125 3.54 2.18 -8.92
C LEU A 125 3.20 0.89 -9.68
N ILE A 126 4.01 -0.15 -9.53
CA ILE A 126 3.76 -1.47 -10.15
C ILE A 126 2.44 -2.04 -9.62
N ILE A 127 2.21 -1.99 -8.30
CA ILE A 127 0.95 -2.45 -7.69
C ILE A 127 -0.24 -1.71 -8.31
N LEU A 128 -0.18 -0.39 -8.39
CA LEU A 128 -1.24 0.43 -8.98
C LEU A 128 -1.51 0.07 -10.45
N ILE A 129 -0.46 -0.10 -11.24
CA ILE A 129 -0.56 -0.44 -12.67
C ILE A 129 -1.17 -1.83 -12.84
N VAL A 130 -0.60 -2.84 -12.17
CA VAL A 130 -1.08 -4.23 -12.28
C VAL A 130 -2.53 -4.34 -11.85
N TYR A 131 -2.88 -3.68 -10.73
CA TYR A 131 -4.24 -3.69 -10.21
C TYR A 131 -5.22 -3.02 -11.19
N SER A 132 -4.81 -1.90 -11.81
CA SER A 132 -5.60 -1.21 -12.84
C SER A 132 -5.82 -2.11 -14.06
N PHE A 133 -4.78 -2.78 -14.56
CA PHE A 133 -4.89 -3.64 -15.73
C PHE A 133 -5.71 -4.90 -15.48
N VAL A 134 -5.61 -5.49 -14.29
CA VAL A 134 -6.36 -6.72 -13.94
C VAL A 134 -7.85 -6.44 -13.80
N TYR A 135 -8.23 -5.25 -13.33
CA TYR A 135 -9.61 -4.94 -12.96
C TYR A 135 -10.27 -3.86 -13.82
N ALA A 136 -9.53 -3.14 -14.65
CA ALA A 136 -10.12 -2.11 -15.52
C ALA A 136 -11.06 -2.74 -16.54
N GLY A 137 -12.34 -2.53 -16.35
CA GLY A 137 -13.38 -2.97 -17.29
C GLY A 137 -13.85 -4.42 -17.14
N ASP A 138 -13.41 -5.14 -16.11
CA ASP A 138 -13.87 -6.50 -15.88
C ASP A 138 -15.33 -6.52 -15.42
N THR A 139 -16.17 -7.17 -16.24
CA THR A 139 -17.51 -7.60 -15.85
C THR A 139 -17.39 -9.00 -15.26
N LYS A 140 -17.41 -9.13 -13.93
CA LYS A 140 -17.50 -10.45 -13.31
C LYS A 140 -18.93 -10.92 -13.27
N VAL A 141 -19.15 -12.12 -13.83
CA VAL A 141 -20.42 -12.84 -13.72
C VAL A 141 -20.38 -13.61 -12.39
N ILE A 142 -21.05 -13.10 -11.36
CA ILE A 142 -21.38 -13.88 -10.17
C ILE A 142 -22.62 -14.71 -10.55
N PRO A 143 -22.77 -15.99 -10.08
CA PRO A 143 -23.94 -16.80 -10.42
C PRO A 143 -25.25 -16.01 -10.26
N GLY A 144 -25.90 -15.69 -11.39
CA GLY A 144 -27.17 -14.94 -11.46
C GLY A 144 -27.09 -13.43 -11.60
N VAL A 145 -25.91 -12.81 -11.55
CA VAL A 145 -25.78 -11.34 -11.66
C VAL A 145 -24.48 -10.95 -12.38
N SER A 146 -24.61 -10.19 -13.47
CA SER A 146 -23.45 -9.51 -14.07
C SER A 146 -23.23 -8.16 -13.37
N THR A 147 -22.07 -7.94 -12.76
CA THR A 147 -21.73 -6.69 -12.10
C THR A 147 -20.44 -6.10 -12.67
N THR A 148 -20.42 -4.78 -12.86
CA THR A 148 -19.21 -4.05 -13.22
C THR A 148 -18.43 -3.72 -11.95
N LEU A 149 -17.13 -3.99 -11.98
CA LEU A 149 -16.22 -3.67 -10.90
C LEU A 149 -15.78 -2.21 -11.00
N VAL A 150 -15.73 -1.52 -9.88
CA VAL A 150 -15.25 -0.14 -9.78
C VAL A 150 -14.18 -0.05 -8.69
N PHE A 151 -13.19 0.82 -8.92
CA PHE A 151 -12.20 1.11 -7.89
C PHE A 151 -12.83 1.82 -6.70
N SER A 152 -12.49 1.37 -5.52
CA SER A 152 -13.02 1.88 -4.26
C SER A 152 -12.00 2.77 -3.53
N TRP A 153 -12.38 3.33 -2.41
CA TRP A 153 -11.61 4.32 -1.66
C TRP A 153 -10.21 3.83 -1.26
N SER A 154 -10.03 2.55 -0.95
CA SER A 154 -8.70 2.06 -0.55
C SER A 154 -7.72 1.94 -1.72
N TYR A 155 -8.20 1.81 -2.96
CA TYR A 155 -7.38 1.97 -4.14
C TYR A 155 -6.84 3.41 -4.25
N TYR A 156 -7.69 4.40 -3.99
CA TYR A 156 -7.27 5.80 -4.02
C TYR A 156 -6.34 6.17 -2.85
N THR A 157 -6.45 5.51 -1.69
CA THR A 157 -5.49 5.71 -0.59
C THR A 157 -4.08 5.24 -0.95
N LEU A 158 -3.95 4.28 -1.89
CA LEU A 158 -2.65 3.84 -2.40
C LEU A 158 -1.95 4.95 -3.23
N PHE A 159 -2.70 5.77 -3.96
CA PHE A 159 -2.13 6.99 -4.57
C PHE A 159 -1.64 7.98 -3.51
N GLY A 160 -2.37 8.09 -2.40
CA GLY A 160 -1.92 8.89 -1.25
C GLY A 160 -0.60 8.37 -0.67
N ALA A 161 -0.43 7.05 -0.56
CA ALA A 161 0.82 6.42 -0.14
C ALA A 161 1.96 6.75 -1.12
N LEU A 162 1.74 6.61 -2.42
CA LEU A 162 2.74 6.95 -3.45
C LEU A 162 3.13 8.43 -3.40
N ALA A 163 2.14 9.33 -3.30
CA ALA A 163 2.38 10.76 -3.24
C ALA A 163 3.19 11.16 -2.00
N THR A 164 2.83 10.65 -0.82
CA THR A 164 3.56 10.94 0.43
C THR A 164 4.96 10.34 0.43
N ASN A 165 5.14 9.16 -0.19
CA ASN A 165 6.46 8.55 -0.37
C ASN A 165 7.38 9.38 -1.27
N ILE A 166 6.87 9.89 -2.39
CA ILE A 166 7.62 10.79 -3.29
C ILE A 166 7.95 12.11 -2.59
N LEU A 167 6.99 12.69 -1.86
CA LEU A 167 7.25 13.90 -1.09
C LEU A 167 8.32 13.70 -0.02
N ALA A 168 8.27 12.56 0.70
CA ALA A 168 9.31 12.21 1.68
C ALA A 168 10.68 12.13 1.03
N LEU A 169 10.78 11.51 -0.15
CA LEU A 169 12.02 11.42 -0.92
C LEU A 169 12.52 12.81 -1.34
N VAL A 170 11.66 13.65 -1.89
CA VAL A 170 12.00 15.02 -2.31
C VAL A 170 12.54 15.82 -1.12
N PHE A 171 11.84 15.84 0.00
CA PHE A 171 12.29 16.56 1.19
C PHE A 171 13.57 15.97 1.77
N LEU A 172 13.74 14.65 1.73
CA LEU A 172 14.98 14.01 2.16
C LEU A 172 16.18 14.39 1.28
N MET A 173 15.96 14.55 -0.02
CA MET A 173 17.02 14.93 -0.97
C MET A 173 17.34 16.43 -0.92
N TYR A 174 16.30 17.28 -0.81
CA TYR A 174 16.44 18.74 -0.81
C TYR A 174 17.05 19.29 0.47
N ASN A 175 16.81 18.63 1.61
CA ASN A 175 17.42 19.06 2.86
C ASN A 175 18.88 18.57 2.88
N PRO A 176 19.88 19.43 2.63
CA PRO A 176 21.21 19.11 3.04
C PRO A 176 21.11 18.92 4.56
N LEU A 177 21.29 17.69 5.03
CA LEU A 177 21.50 17.45 6.45
C LEU A 177 22.66 18.36 6.86
N ARG A 178 22.35 19.58 7.28
CA ARG A 178 23.29 20.39 8.05
C ARG A 178 23.52 19.50 9.26
N GLY A 179 24.71 18.87 9.24
CA GLY A 179 25.11 18.01 10.32
C GLY A 179 24.74 18.72 11.61
N PHE A 180 24.14 17.99 12.52
CA PHE A 180 23.92 18.47 13.87
C PHE A 180 25.25 19.04 14.36
N LYS A 181 25.39 20.37 14.31
CA LYS A 181 26.46 21.09 14.96
C LYS A 181 26.01 21.44 16.35
#